data_5f759b1a9bfcbbf9f6b291bc2efc88e5
#
_entry.id   5f759b1a9bfcbbf9f6b291bc2efc88e5
#
_cell.length_a   1.000
_cell.length_b   1.000
_cell.length_c   1.000
_cell.angle_alpha   90.00
_cell.angle_beta   90.00
_cell.angle_gamma   90.00
#
_symmetry.space_group_name_H-M   'P 1'
#
loop_
_entity.id
_entity.type
_entity.pdbx_description
1 polymer ?
#
loop_
_entity_poly.entity_id
_entity_poly.type
_entity_poly.pdbx_seq_one_letter_code
_entity_poly.pdbx_strand_id
1 'polypeptide(L)'
;MSRFDKLSHVLWHCQYHIIWVPKYRYRVLTGAVGREVFDCIQIYSSRLKCQVVELNVQPDHVHLLIKVPPKQSISDLMGALKGRAAIRVFKQFPHLKKRPYWGNHFWAKGYCVDTVGLDAI
;
A
#
# COMPACT_ATOMS: atom_id res chain seq x y z
N MET A 1 -17.84 5.02 -25.32
CA MET A 1 -16.44 5.25 -24.91
C MET A 1 -15.61 5.54 -26.13
N SER A 2 -14.83 6.59 -26.10
CA SER A 2 -13.98 6.95 -27.22
C SER A 2 -12.79 5.99 -27.32
N ARG A 3 -12.16 5.99 -28.52
CA ARG A 3 -10.94 5.19 -28.71
C ARG A 3 -9.81 5.62 -27.76
N PHE A 4 -9.73 6.91 -27.49
CA PHE A 4 -8.73 7.44 -26.56
C PHE A 4 -8.95 6.93 -25.15
N ASP A 5 -10.20 6.87 -24.72
CA ASP A 5 -10.53 6.34 -23.39
C ASP A 5 -10.16 4.87 -23.26
N LYS A 6 -10.37 4.09 -24.31
CA LYS A 6 -9.97 2.67 -24.33
C LYS A 6 -8.46 2.52 -24.19
N LEU A 7 -7.69 3.33 -24.91
CA LEU A 7 -6.23 3.31 -24.81
C LEU A 7 -5.77 3.69 -23.41
N SER A 8 -6.35 4.74 -22.83
CA SER A 8 -6.03 5.17 -21.47
C SER A 8 -6.31 4.06 -20.48
N HIS A 9 -7.47 3.40 -20.60
CA HIS A 9 -7.86 2.34 -19.68
C HIS A 9 -7.00 1.08 -19.81
N VAL A 10 -6.64 0.70 -21.03
CA VAL A 10 -5.94 -0.55 -21.31
C VAL A 10 -4.42 -0.41 -21.28
N LEU A 11 -3.90 0.65 -21.89
CA LEU A 11 -2.46 0.78 -22.11
C LEU A 11 -1.74 1.57 -21.03
N TRP A 12 -2.47 2.37 -20.26
CA TRP A 12 -1.86 3.35 -19.38
C TRP A 12 -1.94 2.98 -17.90
N HIS A 13 -2.49 1.83 -17.57
CA HIS A 13 -2.43 1.29 -16.21
C HIS A 13 -1.12 0.53 -16.05
N CYS A 14 -0.15 1.19 -15.46
CA CYS A 14 1.12 0.54 -15.15
C CYS A 14 0.99 -0.34 -13.92
N GLN A 15 1.70 -1.45 -13.93
CA GLN A 15 1.80 -2.32 -12.75
C GLN A 15 3.12 -2.04 -12.02
N TYR A 16 3.02 -2.05 -10.70
CA TYR A 16 4.18 -1.84 -9.84
C TYR A 16 4.22 -2.88 -8.75
N HIS A 17 5.42 -3.39 -8.50
CA HIS A 17 5.72 -4.09 -7.26
C HIS A 17 6.20 -3.08 -6.24
N ILE A 18 5.57 -3.06 -5.07
CA ILE A 18 5.92 -2.12 -4.01
C ILE A 18 6.11 -2.91 -2.73
N ILE A 19 7.23 -2.66 -2.05
CA ILE A 19 7.55 -3.32 -0.78
C ILE A 19 7.90 -2.24 0.23
N TRP A 20 7.33 -2.35 1.43
CA TRP A 20 7.70 -1.48 2.54
C TRP A 20 7.60 -2.24 3.86
N VAL A 21 8.23 -1.68 4.89
CA VAL A 21 8.40 -2.38 6.16
C VAL A 21 7.99 -1.51 7.33
N PRO A 22 7.55 -2.14 8.44
CA PRO A 22 7.39 -1.42 9.70
C PRO A 22 8.71 -0.80 10.16
N LYS A 23 8.63 0.26 10.95
CA LYS A 23 9.81 0.90 11.50
C LYS A 23 10.63 -0.12 12.30
N TYR A 24 11.93 -0.10 12.11
CA TYR A 24 12.90 -1.07 12.65
C TYR A 24 12.63 -2.50 12.18
N ARG A 25 11.80 -2.66 11.17
CA ARG A 25 11.39 -3.96 10.61
C ARG A 25 10.84 -4.90 11.69
N TYR A 26 10.11 -4.35 12.64
CA TYR A 26 9.45 -5.16 13.68
C TYR A 26 8.44 -6.12 13.06
N ARG A 27 8.34 -7.31 13.64
CA ARG A 27 7.42 -8.34 13.17
C ARG A 27 6.03 -8.15 13.79
N VAL A 28 5.40 -7.01 13.49
CA VAL A 28 4.12 -6.62 14.10
C VAL A 28 2.91 -6.87 13.20
N LEU A 29 3.13 -7.17 11.92
CA LEU A 29 2.05 -7.35 10.95
C LEU A 29 1.50 -8.77 11.04
N THR A 30 1.05 -9.17 12.23
CA THR A 30 0.53 -10.50 12.50
C THR A 30 -0.87 -10.39 13.09
N GLY A 31 -1.68 -11.46 12.93
CA GLY A 31 -3.00 -11.51 13.52
C GLY A 31 -3.87 -10.32 13.13
N ALA A 32 -4.47 -9.69 14.13
CA ALA A 32 -5.41 -8.57 13.91
C ALA A 32 -4.72 -7.33 13.30
N VAL A 33 -3.48 -7.06 13.67
CA VAL A 33 -2.73 -5.92 13.12
C VAL A 33 -2.49 -6.12 11.62
N GLY A 34 -2.02 -7.30 11.23
CA GLY A 34 -1.80 -7.61 9.82
C GLY A 34 -3.08 -7.54 9.01
N ARG A 35 -4.18 -8.01 9.58
CA ARG A 35 -5.49 -7.97 8.93
C ARG A 35 -5.97 -6.53 8.73
N GLU A 36 -5.79 -5.68 9.73
CA GLU A 36 -6.16 -4.27 9.62
C GLU A 36 -5.36 -3.57 8.51
N VAL A 37 -4.08 -3.84 8.42
CA VAL A 37 -3.23 -3.29 7.35
C VAL A 37 -3.70 -3.79 5.98
N PHE A 38 -3.97 -5.09 5.87
CA PHE A 38 -4.47 -5.68 4.62
C PHE A 38 -5.76 -5.00 4.17
N ASP A 39 -6.75 -4.89 5.06
CA ASP A 39 -8.04 -4.30 4.74
C ASP A 39 -7.90 -2.83 4.36
N CYS A 40 -7.06 -2.09 5.08
CA CYS A 40 -6.82 -0.68 4.82
C CYS A 40 -6.23 -0.46 3.42
N ILE A 41 -5.25 -1.28 3.03
CA ILE A 41 -4.64 -1.18 1.71
C ILE A 41 -5.67 -1.45 0.61
N GLN A 42 -6.50 -2.48 0.78
CA GLN A 42 -7.56 -2.79 -0.18
C GLN A 42 -8.54 -1.63 -0.34
N ILE A 43 -9.02 -1.08 0.77
CA ILE A 43 -10.02 -0.01 0.75
C ILE A 43 -9.46 1.25 0.09
N TYR A 44 -8.30 1.71 0.52
CA TYR A 44 -7.78 2.99 0.03
C TYR A 44 -7.19 2.89 -1.38
N SER A 45 -6.66 1.74 -1.77
CA SER A 45 -6.27 1.51 -3.16
C SER A 45 -7.48 1.65 -4.09
N SER A 46 -8.60 1.06 -3.70
CA SER A 46 -9.84 1.15 -4.47
C SER A 46 -10.35 2.58 -4.55
N ARG A 47 -10.30 3.34 -3.45
CA ARG A 47 -10.72 4.74 -3.43
C ARG A 47 -9.87 5.61 -4.35
N LEU A 48 -8.61 5.27 -4.53
CA LEU A 48 -7.69 5.99 -5.43
C LEU A 48 -7.72 5.44 -6.85
N LYS A 49 -8.71 4.62 -7.17
CA LYS A 49 -8.92 4.04 -8.50
C LYS A 49 -7.77 3.14 -8.96
N CYS A 50 -7.02 2.61 -8.01
CA CYS A 50 -6.00 1.61 -8.27
C CYS A 50 -6.58 0.20 -8.12
N GLN A 51 -6.02 -0.75 -8.84
CA GLN A 51 -6.43 -2.14 -8.79
C GLN A 51 -5.35 -2.98 -8.14
N VAL A 52 -5.65 -3.53 -6.97
CA VAL A 52 -4.75 -4.48 -6.31
C VAL A 52 -4.79 -5.80 -7.07
N VAL A 53 -3.65 -6.23 -7.59
CA VAL A 53 -3.50 -7.51 -8.28
C VAL A 53 -3.12 -8.58 -7.26
N GLU A 54 -2.19 -8.26 -6.37
CA GLU A 54 -1.74 -9.18 -5.33
C GLU A 54 -1.31 -8.37 -4.11
N LEU A 55 -1.68 -8.85 -2.94
CA LEU A 55 -1.30 -8.22 -1.68
C LEU A 55 -0.93 -9.29 -0.67
N ASN A 56 0.30 -9.23 -0.20
CA ASN A 56 0.81 -10.10 0.85
C ASN A 56 1.28 -9.26 2.02
N VAL A 57 0.67 -9.46 3.17
CA VAL A 57 1.10 -8.85 4.43
C VAL A 57 1.82 -9.92 5.23
N GLN A 58 3.14 -9.82 5.27
CA GLN A 58 4.00 -10.71 6.04
C GLN A 58 4.32 -10.05 7.38
N PRO A 59 4.82 -10.80 8.37
CA PRO A 59 5.04 -10.23 9.70
C PRO A 59 5.88 -8.96 9.72
N ASP A 60 6.87 -8.83 8.82
CA ASP A 60 7.81 -7.72 8.83
C ASP A 60 7.85 -6.93 7.53
N HIS A 61 6.92 -7.18 6.60
CA HIS A 61 6.86 -6.40 5.36
C HIS A 61 5.51 -6.55 4.68
N VAL A 62 5.23 -5.61 3.79
CA VAL A 62 4.09 -5.65 2.88
C VAL A 62 4.62 -5.75 1.47
N HIS A 63 4.06 -6.66 0.70
CA HIS A 63 4.34 -6.81 -0.72
C HIS A 63 3.05 -6.58 -1.51
N LEU A 64 3.05 -5.57 -2.37
CA LEU A 64 1.89 -5.13 -3.12
C LEU A 64 2.19 -5.14 -4.61
N LEU A 65 1.36 -5.82 -5.38
CA LEU A 65 1.34 -5.69 -6.85
C LEU A 65 0.07 -4.95 -7.22
N ILE A 66 0.21 -3.78 -7.84
CA ILE A 66 -0.91 -2.86 -8.02
C ILE A 66 -0.85 -2.20 -9.41
N LYS A 67 -2.01 -2.08 -10.04
CA LYS A 67 -2.19 -1.30 -11.25
C LYS A 67 -2.61 0.11 -10.86
N VAL A 68 -1.88 1.10 -11.38
CA VAL A 68 -2.05 2.49 -11.00
C VAL A 68 -2.40 3.32 -12.23
N PRO A 69 -3.48 4.12 -12.18
CA PRO A 69 -3.84 4.98 -13.32
C PRO A 69 -2.82 6.11 -13.48
N PRO A 70 -2.71 6.68 -14.69
CA PRO A 70 -1.69 7.70 -14.99
C PRO A 70 -1.76 8.93 -14.10
N LYS A 71 -2.96 9.29 -13.65
CA LYS A 71 -3.15 10.48 -12.82
C LYS A 71 -2.65 10.32 -11.40
N GLN A 72 -2.45 9.08 -10.95
CA GLN A 72 -2.06 8.79 -9.58
C GLN A 72 -0.55 8.64 -9.50
N SER A 73 0.12 9.49 -8.75
CA SER A 73 1.55 9.31 -8.52
C SER A 73 1.78 8.22 -7.47
N ILE A 74 2.92 7.53 -7.58
CA ILE A 74 3.27 6.48 -6.63
C ILE A 74 3.53 7.08 -5.25
N SER A 75 4.17 8.25 -5.17
CA SER A 75 4.44 8.89 -3.88
C SER A 75 3.16 9.27 -3.15
N ASP A 76 2.16 9.80 -3.86
CA ASP A 76 0.87 10.14 -3.25
C ASP A 76 0.11 8.88 -2.83
N LEU A 77 0.13 7.86 -3.67
CA LEU A 77 -0.46 6.57 -3.33
C LEU A 77 0.16 6.01 -2.05
N MET A 78 1.47 5.98 -1.96
CA MET A 78 2.17 5.43 -0.80
C MET A 78 1.96 6.29 0.44
N GLY A 79 1.91 7.61 0.28
CA GLY A 79 1.56 8.52 1.37
C GLY A 79 0.19 8.19 1.94
N ALA A 80 -0.79 7.96 1.09
CA ALA A 80 -2.14 7.59 1.51
C ALA A 80 -2.17 6.21 2.17
N LEU A 81 -1.61 5.18 1.53
CA LEU A 81 -1.66 3.82 2.07
C LEU A 81 -0.92 3.70 3.41
N LYS A 82 0.29 4.22 3.48
CA LYS A 82 1.08 4.17 4.71
C LYS A 82 0.45 5.02 5.81
N GLY A 83 0.03 6.24 5.47
CA GLY A 83 -0.55 7.16 6.45
C GLY A 83 -1.85 6.64 7.02
N ARG A 84 -2.77 6.18 6.18
CA ARG A 84 -4.05 5.65 6.65
C ARG A 84 -3.88 4.39 7.48
N ALA A 85 -3.01 3.49 7.05
CA ALA A 85 -2.74 2.26 7.79
C ALA A 85 -2.16 2.58 9.17
N ALA A 86 -1.20 3.49 9.26
CA ALA A 86 -0.61 3.88 10.54
C ALA A 86 -1.64 4.47 11.49
N ILE A 87 -2.50 5.37 11.00
CA ILE A 87 -3.55 5.98 11.81
C ILE A 87 -4.50 4.92 12.35
N ARG A 88 -4.96 4.00 11.50
CA ARG A 88 -5.91 2.96 11.90
C ARG A 88 -5.29 1.97 12.88
N VAL A 89 -4.06 1.56 12.65
CA VAL A 89 -3.37 0.62 13.52
C VAL A 89 -3.17 1.22 14.92
N PHE A 90 -2.67 2.44 15.01
CA PHE A 90 -2.46 3.07 16.30
C PHE A 90 -3.77 3.40 17.03
N LYS A 91 -4.84 3.65 16.29
CA LYS A 91 -6.15 3.88 16.89
C LYS A 91 -6.74 2.60 17.48
N GLN A 92 -6.64 1.49 16.75
CA GLN A 92 -7.21 0.21 17.19
C GLN A 92 -6.29 -0.56 18.13
N PHE A 93 -4.99 -0.34 18.03
CA PHE A 93 -3.98 -1.03 18.83
C PHE A 93 -3.09 -0.01 19.53
N PRO A 94 -3.64 0.79 20.46
CA PRO A 94 -2.88 1.88 21.08
C PRO A 94 -1.67 1.42 21.89
N HIS A 95 -1.65 0.17 22.32
CA HIS A 95 -0.49 -0.39 23.02
C HIS A 95 0.77 -0.38 22.15
N LEU A 96 0.65 -0.37 20.82
CA LEU A 96 1.81 -0.32 19.92
C LEU A 96 2.54 1.02 20.01
N LYS A 97 1.86 2.11 20.36
CA LYS A 97 2.51 3.39 20.61
C LYS A 97 3.36 3.37 21.88
N LYS A 98 2.99 2.51 22.83
CA LYS A 98 3.76 2.33 24.06
C LYS A 98 4.91 1.35 23.85
N ARG A 99 4.66 0.25 23.14
CA ARG A 99 5.63 -0.77 22.74
C ARG A 99 5.17 -1.45 21.46
N PRO A 100 6.06 -1.68 20.48
CA PRO A 100 7.48 -1.34 20.48
C PRO A 100 7.79 0.08 20.00
N TYR A 101 6.78 0.86 19.60
CA TYR A 101 7.03 2.09 18.86
C TYR A 101 7.30 3.33 19.71
N TRP A 102 6.93 3.34 20.97
CA TRP A 102 7.24 4.45 21.89
C TRP A 102 6.85 5.83 21.36
N GLY A 103 5.69 5.92 20.70
CA GLY A 103 5.25 7.17 20.08
C GLY A 103 5.88 7.48 18.71
N ASN A 104 6.74 6.63 18.20
CA ASN A 104 7.37 6.78 16.89
C ASN A 104 6.41 6.43 15.75
N HIS A 105 6.89 6.67 14.52
CA HIS A 105 6.14 6.30 13.33
C HIS A 105 6.00 4.78 13.21
N PHE A 106 4.87 4.34 12.65
CA PHE A 106 4.62 2.92 12.46
C PHE A 106 5.51 2.31 11.36
N TRP A 107 5.70 3.04 10.26
CA TRP A 107 6.45 2.57 9.11
C TRP A 107 7.88 3.12 9.09
N ALA A 108 8.81 2.34 8.54
CA ALA A 108 10.08 2.87 8.12
C ALA A 108 9.88 3.89 7.00
N LYS A 109 10.79 4.82 6.85
CA LYS A 109 10.75 5.80 5.76
C LYS A 109 10.96 5.10 4.42
N GLY A 110 10.23 5.55 3.41
CA GLY A 110 10.44 5.07 2.06
C GLY A 110 9.77 3.75 1.75
N TYR A 111 10.05 3.27 0.57
CA TYR A 111 9.54 2.01 0.02
C TYR A 111 10.40 1.64 -1.18
N CYS A 112 10.37 0.36 -1.55
CA CYS A 112 10.97 -0.10 -2.80
C CYS A 112 9.88 -0.22 -3.84
N VAL A 113 10.11 0.28 -5.05
CA VAL A 113 9.16 0.18 -6.14
C VAL A 113 9.86 -0.26 -7.42
N ASP A 114 9.30 -1.28 -8.07
CA ASP A 114 9.72 -1.73 -9.38
C ASP A 114 8.55 -1.66 -10.35
N THR A 115 8.80 -1.15 -11.54
CA THR A 115 7.81 -1.14 -12.60
C THR A 115 7.76 -2.51 -13.26
N VAL A 116 6.57 -3.10 -13.35
CA VAL A 116 6.37 -4.38 -14.04
C VAL A 116 6.06 -4.15 -15.52
N GLY A 117 5.77 -2.92 -15.88
CA GLY A 117 5.42 -2.53 -17.23
C GLY A 117 3.94 -2.22 -17.37
N LEU A 118 3.52 -2.00 -18.61
CA LEU A 118 2.13 -1.75 -18.92
C LEU A 118 1.35 -3.05 -18.95
N ASP A 119 0.12 -2.98 -18.46
CA ASP A 119 -0.82 -4.07 -18.62
C ASP A 119 -1.37 -3.99 -20.06
N ALA A 120 -0.67 -4.63 -20.96
CA ALA A 120 -0.96 -4.55 -22.41
C ALA A 120 -1.84 -5.70 -22.82
N ILE A 121 -2.82 -6.03 -22.26
CA ILE A 121 -3.78 -7.05 -22.69
C ILE A 121 -3.12 -8.35 -23.11
#